data_bfda0751480a487b22389815ff477217
#
_entry.id   bfda0751480a487b22389815ff477217
#
_cell.length_a   1.000
_cell.length_b   1.000
_cell.length_c   1.000
_cell.angle_alpha   90.00
_cell.angle_beta   90.00
_cell.angle_gamma   90.00
#
_symmetry.space_group_name_H-M   'P 1'
#
loop_
_entity.id
_entity.type
_entity.pdbx_description
1 polymer ?
#
loop_
_entity_poly.entity_id
_entity_poly.type
_entity_poly.pdbx_seq_one_letter_code
_entity_poly.pdbx_strand_id
1 'polypeptide(L)'
;AFTYDDGLSINLAILDLKDHKILSSFDYGDFNRITSFFWKRNDRIIFEVQKVVGFLDNSAKAPTLVAANVDGRKARQLFAPGSARYTIASRLPNDPEHILINRYHWGDDGETKLHKIDVDTGINDYVAGEYSGAQTVVTDILGNPRFSVSYEEEDEDEFGKGTWTFLYKATPESEWTDMLLSLGGSQTTINPLGFSADGKTVYISADVENKAESIYAIDMIDLTVLKIHNEQVSDTFGGHYNHKGALEAVRYSPDYNEYVFVNKDGEYMQIMKSLYATFPNEEIEITSFTEGGSKLVFKVSSHKNPGDFYLFDQEQPSITYLMSSRPNIEPASMGTMTPFTMNARDGLELRGYLTLPKDKQENLPTIVMVHGGPHGPRDFYGFNPEAQFFANRGYAVVQINFRGSGGYGDAFEEAGYRKWGREMQDDVTDATLWAVEQGYADKDRLCIYGGSYGGYSALMGVVREPDLYQCAMGYVGVYSMPIFYTHGDIPKRASGVK
;
A
#
# COMPACT_ATOMS: atom_id res chain seq x y z
N ALA A 1 1.63 -21.29 1.52
CA ALA A 1 0.28 -20.96 1.04
C ALA A 1 0.38 -19.95 -0.08
N PHE A 2 -0.56 -19.94 -0.99
CA PHE A 2 -0.65 -18.96 -2.08
C PHE A 2 -2.12 -18.79 -2.50
N THR A 3 -2.45 -17.59 -3.01
CA THR A 3 -3.76 -17.34 -3.61
C THR A 3 -3.71 -17.64 -5.11
N TYR A 4 -4.84 -18.09 -5.65
CA TYR A 4 -5.03 -18.31 -7.09
C TYR A 4 -6.40 -17.79 -7.54
N ASP A 5 -6.45 -17.28 -8.77
CA ASP A 5 -7.66 -16.75 -9.41
C ASP A 5 -8.24 -17.81 -10.34
N ASP A 6 -9.53 -18.15 -10.21
CA ASP A 6 -10.25 -19.06 -11.10
C ASP A 6 -11.14 -18.32 -12.12
N GLY A 7 -11.07 -16.98 -12.14
CA GLY A 7 -11.85 -16.10 -13.01
C GLY A 7 -13.12 -15.54 -12.38
N LEU A 8 -13.63 -16.13 -11.30
CA LEU A 8 -14.80 -15.66 -10.55
C LEU A 8 -14.49 -15.33 -9.11
N SER A 9 -13.47 -15.97 -8.53
CA SER A 9 -13.04 -15.83 -7.14
C SER A 9 -11.53 -15.88 -7.01
N ILE A 10 -11.03 -15.36 -5.89
CA ILE A 10 -9.65 -15.55 -5.46
C ILE A 10 -9.64 -16.48 -4.27
N ASN A 11 -9.07 -17.65 -4.46
CA ASN A 11 -9.02 -18.74 -3.52
C ASN A 11 -7.63 -18.89 -2.89
N LEU A 12 -7.52 -19.66 -1.79
CA LEU A 12 -6.26 -19.91 -1.09
C LEU A 12 -5.94 -21.42 -1.16
N ALA A 13 -4.71 -21.76 -1.51
CA ALA A 13 -4.22 -23.12 -1.47
C ALA A 13 -3.00 -23.26 -0.56
N ILE A 14 -2.88 -24.41 0.07
CA ILE A 14 -1.73 -24.80 0.89
C ILE A 14 -0.96 -25.90 0.14
N LEU A 15 0.30 -25.61 -0.16
CA LEU A 15 1.21 -26.49 -0.88
C LEU A 15 2.24 -27.09 0.08
N ASP A 16 2.38 -28.40 0.07
CA ASP A 16 3.53 -29.05 0.67
C ASP A 16 4.75 -28.90 -0.28
N LEU A 17 5.79 -28.22 0.21
CA LEU A 17 6.99 -27.96 -0.59
C LEU A 17 7.88 -29.19 -0.76
N LYS A 18 7.73 -30.22 0.08
CA LYS A 18 8.51 -31.46 -0.02
C LYS A 18 8.00 -32.34 -1.16
N ASP A 19 6.70 -32.53 -1.21
CA ASP A 19 6.06 -33.44 -2.16
C ASP A 19 5.41 -32.72 -3.33
N HIS A 20 5.42 -31.37 -3.34
CA HIS A 20 4.75 -30.51 -4.32
C HIS A 20 3.26 -30.83 -4.51
N LYS A 21 2.57 -31.13 -3.39
CA LYS A 21 1.15 -31.48 -3.38
C LYS A 21 0.32 -30.42 -2.68
N ILE A 22 -0.86 -30.16 -3.22
CA ILE A 22 -1.86 -29.33 -2.53
C ILE A 22 -2.40 -30.15 -1.34
N LEU A 23 -2.21 -29.64 -0.13
CA LEU A 23 -2.74 -30.22 1.11
C LEU A 23 -4.22 -29.88 1.28
N SER A 24 -4.58 -28.65 1.02
CA SER A 24 -5.95 -28.15 1.10
C SER A 24 -6.14 -26.93 0.23
N SER A 25 -7.39 -26.60 -0.08
CA SER A 25 -7.79 -25.33 -0.67
C SER A 25 -9.01 -24.78 0.04
N PHE A 26 -9.10 -23.46 0.08
CA PHE A 26 -10.22 -22.72 0.66
C PHE A 26 -10.90 -21.95 -0.46
N ASP A 27 -12.15 -22.33 -0.73
CA ASP A 27 -13.04 -21.73 -1.70
C ASP A 27 -14.32 -21.29 -1.00
N TYR A 28 -14.66 -20.02 -1.12
CA TYR A 28 -15.86 -19.41 -0.53
C TYR A 28 -16.96 -19.14 -1.57
N GLY A 29 -16.83 -19.71 -2.75
CA GLY A 29 -17.76 -19.57 -3.87
C GLY A 29 -17.59 -18.26 -4.65
N ASP A 30 -18.37 -18.16 -5.72
CA ASP A 30 -18.31 -17.07 -6.69
C ASP A 30 -18.41 -15.70 -6.03
N PHE A 31 -17.63 -14.74 -6.56
CA PHE A 31 -17.56 -13.36 -6.09
C PHE A 31 -17.03 -13.19 -4.65
N ASN A 32 -16.38 -14.20 -4.09
CA ASN A 32 -15.61 -14.04 -2.87
C ASN A 32 -14.10 -14.03 -3.20
N ARG A 33 -13.36 -13.21 -2.48
CA ARG A 33 -11.90 -13.08 -2.64
C ARG A 33 -11.21 -13.24 -1.31
N ILE A 34 -10.19 -14.09 -1.27
CA ILE A 34 -9.25 -14.12 -0.17
C ILE A 34 -8.22 -13.00 -0.46
N THR A 35 -8.29 -11.93 0.32
CA THR A 35 -7.55 -10.69 0.10
C THR A 35 -6.19 -10.69 0.77
N SER A 36 -6.07 -11.38 1.90
CA SER A 36 -4.83 -11.52 2.65
C SER A 36 -4.79 -12.83 3.41
N PHE A 37 -3.60 -13.29 3.74
CA PHE A 37 -3.39 -14.41 4.64
C PHE A 37 -2.05 -14.32 5.37
N PHE A 38 -1.95 -14.97 6.52
CA PHE A 38 -0.70 -15.16 7.22
C PHE A 38 -0.72 -16.43 8.07
N TRP A 39 0.46 -17.00 8.28
CA TRP A 39 0.65 -18.12 9.18
C TRP A 39 0.61 -17.67 10.63
N LYS A 40 -0.18 -18.36 11.44
CA LYS A 40 -0.20 -18.14 12.88
C LYS A 40 0.74 -19.10 13.60
N ARG A 41 0.74 -20.34 13.15
CA ARG A 41 1.64 -21.43 13.57
C ARG A 41 1.71 -22.48 12.46
N ASN A 42 2.55 -23.47 12.61
CA ASN A 42 2.82 -24.48 11.57
C ASN A 42 1.58 -25.23 11.05
N ASP A 43 0.53 -25.37 11.86
CA ASP A 43 -0.70 -26.07 11.52
C ASP A 43 -1.91 -25.15 11.33
N ARG A 44 -1.74 -23.82 11.49
CA ARG A 44 -2.87 -22.88 11.47
C ARG A 44 -2.59 -21.62 10.64
N ILE A 45 -3.49 -21.33 9.73
CA ILE A 45 -3.46 -20.14 8.85
C ILE A 45 -4.65 -19.24 9.17
N ILE A 46 -4.43 -17.93 9.07
CA ILE A 46 -5.47 -16.90 9.18
C ILE A 46 -5.55 -16.18 7.84
N PHE A 47 -6.77 -15.91 7.39
CA PHE A 47 -7.01 -15.24 6.12
C PHE A 47 -8.29 -14.40 6.15
N GLU A 48 -8.35 -13.44 5.24
CA GLU A 48 -9.49 -12.54 5.09
C GLU A 48 -10.30 -12.90 3.85
N VAL A 49 -11.61 -13.02 4.03
CA VAL A 49 -12.56 -13.29 2.94
C VAL A 49 -13.43 -12.07 2.72
N GLN A 50 -13.37 -11.50 1.53
CA GLN A 50 -14.17 -10.34 1.14
C GLN A 50 -15.15 -10.70 0.04
N LYS A 51 -16.42 -10.35 0.22
CA LYS A 51 -17.43 -10.48 -0.83
C LYS A 51 -17.36 -9.30 -1.79
N VAL A 52 -17.18 -9.58 -3.08
CA VAL A 52 -17.23 -8.59 -4.15
C VAL A 52 -18.70 -8.37 -4.54
N VAL A 53 -19.17 -7.14 -4.47
CA VAL A 53 -20.54 -6.76 -4.88
C VAL A 53 -20.41 -5.85 -6.10
N GLY A 54 -20.56 -6.45 -7.30
CA GLY A 54 -20.39 -5.74 -8.57
C GLY A 54 -18.93 -5.56 -9.01
N PHE A 55 -18.72 -5.29 -10.30
CA PHE A 55 -17.38 -5.11 -10.86
C PHE A 55 -16.78 -3.72 -10.58
N LEU A 56 -17.60 -2.73 -10.28
CA LEU A 56 -17.19 -1.33 -10.18
C LEU A 56 -17.64 -0.66 -8.87
N ASP A 57 -18.78 -1.07 -8.30
CA ASP A 57 -19.32 -0.55 -7.05
C ASP A 57 -18.86 -1.43 -5.87
N ASN A 58 -17.62 -1.27 -5.47
CA ASN A 58 -17.14 -1.88 -4.23
C ASN A 58 -17.67 -1.10 -3.02
N SER A 59 -18.95 -1.26 -2.70
CA SER A 59 -19.38 -1.12 -1.31
C SER A 59 -18.87 -2.35 -0.54
N ALA A 60 -17.55 -2.52 -0.52
CA ALA A 60 -16.92 -3.63 0.12
C ALA A 60 -17.21 -3.56 1.62
N LYS A 61 -18.05 -4.47 2.09
CA LYS A 61 -18.14 -4.72 3.53
C LYS A 61 -16.73 -5.07 4.02
N ALA A 62 -16.44 -4.74 5.27
CA ALA A 62 -15.19 -5.17 5.89
C ALA A 62 -15.02 -6.70 5.69
N PRO A 63 -13.80 -7.20 5.43
CA PRO A 63 -13.60 -8.61 5.21
C PRO A 63 -13.92 -9.44 6.46
N THR A 64 -14.34 -10.67 6.25
CA THR A 64 -14.49 -11.67 7.33
C THR A 64 -13.13 -12.26 7.64
N LEU A 65 -12.71 -12.24 8.89
CA LEU A 65 -11.47 -12.88 9.36
C LEU A 65 -11.75 -14.33 9.73
N VAL A 66 -10.99 -15.24 9.15
CA VAL A 66 -11.13 -16.69 9.32
C VAL A 66 -9.80 -17.31 9.71
N ALA A 67 -9.82 -18.30 10.62
CA ALA A 67 -8.69 -19.17 10.89
C ALA A 67 -9.06 -20.60 10.51
N ALA A 68 -8.10 -21.37 9.96
CA ALA A 68 -8.29 -22.78 9.63
C ALA A 68 -6.99 -23.57 9.78
N ASN A 69 -7.10 -24.87 9.94
CA ASN A 69 -5.94 -25.73 9.90
C ASN A 69 -5.44 -25.95 8.47
N VAL A 70 -4.17 -26.28 8.33
CA VAL A 70 -3.51 -26.56 7.03
C VAL A 70 -4.14 -27.72 6.26
N ASP A 71 -4.86 -28.63 6.94
CA ASP A 71 -5.62 -29.73 6.34
C ASP A 71 -7.05 -29.32 5.91
N GLY A 72 -7.38 -28.04 6.00
CA GLY A 72 -8.70 -27.49 5.68
C GLY A 72 -9.75 -27.66 6.78
N ARG A 73 -9.41 -28.32 7.89
CA ARG A 73 -10.33 -28.55 9.01
C ARG A 73 -10.33 -27.41 10.01
N LYS A 74 -11.28 -27.48 10.96
CA LYS A 74 -11.45 -26.51 12.05
C LYS A 74 -11.46 -25.05 11.56
N ALA A 75 -12.06 -24.81 10.39
CA ALA A 75 -12.31 -23.45 9.95
C ALA A 75 -13.21 -22.72 10.95
N ARG A 76 -12.77 -21.56 11.38
CA ARG A 76 -13.44 -20.73 12.39
C ARG A 76 -13.47 -19.28 11.93
N GLN A 77 -14.64 -18.68 11.92
CA GLN A 77 -14.78 -17.24 11.77
C GLN A 77 -14.36 -16.55 13.06
N LEU A 78 -13.31 -15.75 13.00
CA LEU A 78 -12.78 -14.98 14.13
C LEU A 78 -13.48 -13.64 14.26
N PHE A 79 -13.78 -13.01 13.12
CA PHE A 79 -14.50 -11.74 13.06
C PHE A 79 -15.41 -11.72 11.83
N ALA A 80 -16.65 -11.29 12.02
CA ALA A 80 -17.61 -11.07 10.93
C ALA A 80 -17.89 -9.58 10.74
N PRO A 81 -17.94 -9.09 9.52
CA PRO A 81 -18.37 -7.74 9.25
C PRO A 81 -19.85 -7.58 9.63
N GLY A 82 -20.13 -6.61 10.47
CA GLY A 82 -21.46 -6.22 10.90
C GLY A 82 -21.51 -4.70 11.02
N SER A 83 -21.75 -4.22 12.22
CA SER A 83 -21.67 -2.80 12.59
C SER A 83 -20.23 -2.35 12.95
N ALA A 84 -19.21 -3.16 12.71
CA ALA A 84 -17.83 -2.85 13.07
C ALA A 84 -16.86 -3.17 11.93
N ARG A 85 -15.73 -2.46 11.91
CA ARG A 85 -14.52 -2.77 11.12
C ARG A 85 -13.43 -3.26 12.06
N TYR A 86 -12.34 -3.79 11.49
CA TYR A 86 -11.15 -4.14 12.24
C TYR A 86 -9.89 -3.89 11.39
N THR A 87 -8.77 -3.75 12.08
CA THR A 87 -7.42 -3.89 11.53
C THR A 87 -6.62 -4.86 12.41
N ILE A 88 -5.68 -5.57 11.84
CA ILE A 88 -4.77 -6.42 12.61
C ILE A 88 -3.77 -5.52 13.33
N ALA A 89 -3.88 -5.41 14.65
CA ALA A 89 -2.97 -4.63 15.47
C ALA A 89 -1.64 -5.36 15.70
N SER A 90 -1.71 -6.68 15.93
CA SER A 90 -0.52 -7.53 16.04
C SER A 90 -0.86 -8.99 15.71
N ARG A 91 0.03 -9.64 14.99
CA ARG A 91 -0.05 -11.10 14.77
C ARG A 91 0.42 -11.90 15.97
N LEU A 92 0.99 -11.27 16.97
CA LEU A 92 1.56 -11.88 18.19
C LEU A 92 2.47 -13.06 17.85
N PRO A 93 3.62 -12.86 17.20
CA PRO A 93 4.46 -13.97 16.74
C PRO A 93 4.96 -14.88 17.86
N ASN A 94 5.02 -14.37 19.08
CA ASN A 94 5.46 -15.12 20.28
C ASN A 94 4.29 -15.77 21.07
N ASP A 95 3.04 -15.55 20.68
CA ASP A 95 1.84 -16.15 21.28
C ASP A 95 1.12 -16.99 20.20
N PRO A 96 1.24 -18.32 20.17
CA PRO A 96 0.73 -19.15 19.08
C PRO A 96 -0.81 -19.24 19.03
N GLU A 97 -1.50 -18.83 20.08
CA GLU A 97 -2.94 -19.04 20.26
C GLU A 97 -3.76 -17.78 19.94
N HIS A 98 -3.15 -16.57 19.93
CA HIS A 98 -3.91 -15.34 19.84
C HIS A 98 -3.38 -14.38 18.77
N ILE A 99 -4.27 -13.46 18.37
CA ILE A 99 -3.94 -12.24 17.62
C ILE A 99 -4.57 -11.04 18.30
N LEU A 100 -4.09 -9.84 17.96
CA LEU A 100 -4.72 -8.58 18.37
C LEU A 100 -5.34 -7.87 17.18
N ILE A 101 -6.55 -7.37 17.37
CA ILE A 101 -7.24 -6.51 16.41
C ILE A 101 -7.63 -5.18 17.05
N ASN A 102 -7.51 -4.10 16.32
CA ASN A 102 -8.20 -2.86 16.58
C ASN A 102 -9.60 -2.96 15.99
N ARG A 103 -10.64 -2.81 16.81
CA ARG A 103 -12.03 -2.87 16.39
C ARG A 103 -12.65 -1.48 16.43
N TYR A 104 -13.26 -1.08 15.33
CA TYR A 104 -13.94 0.20 15.14
C TYR A 104 -15.44 -0.03 15.03
N HIS A 105 -16.23 0.54 15.90
CA HIS A 105 -17.69 0.48 15.81
C HIS A 105 -18.24 1.68 15.05
N TRP A 106 -19.25 1.43 14.19
CA TRP A 106 -19.98 2.47 13.45
C TRP A 106 -21.00 3.21 14.34
N GLY A 107 -20.73 3.72 15.42
CA GLY A 107 -21.68 4.35 16.30
C GLY A 107 -21.12 4.67 17.69
N ASP A 108 -19.92 4.22 17.93
CA ASP A 108 -19.18 4.57 19.13
C ASP A 108 -18.27 5.74 18.76
N ASP A 109 -18.68 6.97 18.81
CA ASP A 109 -17.94 8.24 18.61
C ASP A 109 -16.46 8.15 18.10
N GLY A 110 -16.16 7.20 17.20
CA GLY A 110 -14.83 6.93 16.67
C GLY A 110 -13.88 6.14 17.58
N GLU A 111 -14.33 5.62 18.72
CA GLU A 111 -13.49 4.87 19.64
C GLU A 111 -12.98 3.56 19.03
N THR A 112 -11.67 3.36 19.11
CA THR A 112 -11.01 2.11 18.76
C THR A 112 -10.79 1.26 20.01
N LYS A 113 -11.22 0.00 19.95
CA LYS A 113 -11.02 -0.96 21.03
C LYS A 113 -10.07 -2.07 20.59
N LEU A 114 -9.02 -2.27 21.37
CA LEU A 114 -8.07 -3.37 21.16
C LEU A 114 -8.63 -4.66 21.77
N HIS A 115 -8.70 -5.69 20.95
CA HIS A 115 -9.19 -7.00 21.34
C HIS A 115 -8.18 -8.10 21.07
N LYS A 116 -8.09 -9.07 21.98
CA LYS A 116 -7.31 -10.29 21.84
C LYS A 116 -8.25 -11.44 21.43
N ILE A 117 -7.94 -12.09 20.31
CA ILE A 117 -8.78 -13.17 19.77
C ILE A 117 -8.01 -14.47 19.83
N ASP A 118 -8.59 -15.48 20.47
CA ASP A 118 -8.13 -16.87 20.42
C ASP A 118 -8.45 -17.45 19.03
N VAL A 119 -7.43 -17.92 18.33
CA VAL A 119 -7.55 -18.35 16.93
C VAL A 119 -8.17 -19.73 16.76
N ASP A 120 -8.29 -20.53 17.82
CA ASP A 120 -8.90 -21.85 17.80
C ASP A 120 -10.39 -21.80 18.20
N THR A 121 -10.72 -20.99 19.20
CA THR A 121 -12.09 -20.88 19.75
C THR A 121 -12.86 -19.70 19.20
N GLY A 122 -12.17 -18.63 18.75
CA GLY A 122 -12.78 -17.37 18.36
C GLY A 122 -13.23 -16.51 19.55
N ILE A 123 -12.84 -16.89 20.78
CA ILE A 123 -13.09 -16.05 21.96
C ILE A 123 -12.37 -14.73 21.79
N ASN A 124 -13.07 -13.66 22.10
CA ASN A 124 -12.65 -12.29 21.82
C ASN A 124 -12.71 -11.49 23.11
N ASP A 125 -11.56 -11.25 23.70
CA ASP A 125 -11.41 -10.55 24.97
C ASP A 125 -10.97 -9.09 24.75
N TYR A 126 -11.60 -8.17 25.47
CA TYR A 126 -11.22 -6.77 25.49
C TYR A 126 -9.87 -6.61 26.21
N VAL A 127 -8.96 -5.82 25.61
CA VAL A 127 -7.62 -5.57 26.16
C VAL A 127 -7.44 -4.12 26.59
N ALA A 128 -7.79 -3.18 25.73
CA ALA A 128 -7.62 -1.74 25.96
C ALA A 128 -8.49 -0.92 24.98
N GLY A 129 -8.76 0.35 25.30
CA GLY A 129 -9.52 1.24 24.41
C GLY A 129 -10.45 2.19 25.16
N GLU A 130 -10.09 2.60 26.37
CA GLU A 130 -10.82 3.63 27.16
C GLU A 130 -10.45 5.07 26.74
N TYR A 131 -9.93 5.22 25.48
CA TYR A 131 -9.48 6.52 24.99
C TYR A 131 -10.50 7.06 24.02
N SER A 132 -11.15 8.16 24.39
CA SER A 132 -11.98 8.90 23.46
C SER A 132 -11.12 9.40 22.28
N GLY A 133 -11.55 9.13 21.07
CA GLY A 133 -10.89 9.61 19.86
C GLY A 133 -9.67 8.79 19.38
N ALA A 134 -9.23 7.73 20.07
CA ALA A 134 -8.08 6.94 19.63
C ALA A 134 -8.40 6.17 18.33
N GLN A 135 -7.80 6.57 17.22
CA GLN A 135 -7.97 5.91 15.93
C GLN A 135 -7.10 4.65 15.79
N THR A 136 -5.92 4.60 16.45
CA THR A 136 -4.99 3.47 16.37
C THR A 136 -4.25 3.26 17.69
N VAL A 137 -4.32 2.03 18.20
CA VAL A 137 -3.49 1.58 19.33
C VAL A 137 -2.37 0.69 18.76
N VAL A 138 -1.14 1.05 19.06
CA VAL A 138 0.07 0.35 18.63
C VAL A 138 0.65 -0.44 19.80
N THR A 139 0.97 -1.69 19.54
CA THR A 139 1.52 -2.60 20.53
C THR A 139 3.02 -2.83 20.31
N ASP A 140 3.74 -3.13 21.39
CA ASP A 140 5.09 -3.67 21.26
C ASP A 140 5.07 -5.10 20.68
N ILE A 141 6.24 -5.70 20.48
CA ILE A 141 6.37 -7.04 19.88
C ILE A 141 5.76 -8.16 20.75
N LEU A 142 5.47 -7.90 22.02
CA LEU A 142 4.79 -8.84 22.94
C LEU A 142 3.28 -8.62 22.96
N GLY A 143 2.79 -7.61 22.26
CA GLY A 143 1.37 -7.29 22.19
C GLY A 143 0.86 -6.36 23.30
N ASN A 144 1.75 -5.78 24.08
CA ASN A 144 1.35 -4.80 25.08
C ASN A 144 1.03 -3.46 24.41
N PRO A 145 -0.12 -2.84 24.67
CA PRO A 145 -0.43 -1.51 24.17
C PRO A 145 0.54 -0.48 24.77
N ARG A 146 1.26 0.24 23.91
CA ARG A 146 2.34 1.15 24.32
C ARG A 146 2.23 2.55 23.72
N PHE A 147 1.57 2.70 22.60
CA PHE A 147 1.45 3.96 21.91
C PHE A 147 0.05 4.09 21.30
N SER A 148 -0.56 5.25 21.38
CA SER A 148 -1.86 5.52 20.80
C SER A 148 -1.82 6.84 20.07
N VAL A 149 -2.43 6.87 18.91
CA VAL A 149 -2.56 8.05 18.05
C VAL A 149 -4.02 8.26 17.75
N SER A 150 -4.51 9.49 17.97
CA SER A 150 -5.82 9.93 17.53
C SER A 150 -5.73 11.25 16.78
N TYR A 151 -6.69 11.48 15.90
CA TYR A 151 -6.87 12.71 15.16
C TYR A 151 -8.32 13.15 15.28
N GLU A 152 -8.54 14.40 15.65
CA GLU A 152 -9.85 15.02 15.76
C GLU A 152 -9.92 16.22 14.83
N GLU A 153 -10.84 16.22 13.86
CA GLU A 153 -11.08 17.38 12.98
C GLU A 153 -11.67 18.54 13.78
N GLU A 154 -11.13 19.73 13.61
CA GLU A 154 -11.56 20.93 14.35
C GLU A 154 -12.78 21.61 13.74
N ASP A 155 -13.00 21.51 12.41
CA ASP A 155 -14.12 22.14 11.74
C ASP A 155 -14.55 21.36 10.50
N GLU A 156 -15.86 21.14 10.32
CA GLU A 156 -16.41 20.42 9.17
C GLU A 156 -16.20 21.15 7.83
N ASP A 157 -15.97 22.46 7.87
CA ASP A 157 -15.79 23.30 6.68
C ASP A 157 -14.31 23.44 6.23
N GLU A 158 -13.33 23.10 7.10
CA GLU A 158 -11.91 23.16 6.79
C GLU A 158 -11.29 21.73 6.70
N PHE A 159 -11.37 21.14 5.53
CA PHE A 159 -10.83 19.81 5.26
C PHE A 159 -9.33 19.74 5.62
N GLY A 160 -8.97 18.76 6.46
CA GLY A 160 -7.58 18.48 6.80
C GLY A 160 -7.01 19.27 7.99
N LYS A 161 -7.80 20.10 8.66
CA LYS A 161 -7.37 20.73 9.91
C LYS A 161 -7.94 20.00 11.13
N GLY A 162 -7.07 19.63 12.04
CA GLY A 162 -7.45 18.96 13.28
C GLY A 162 -6.26 18.78 14.20
N THR A 163 -6.56 18.23 15.38
CA THR A 163 -5.56 18.05 16.43
C THR A 163 -5.16 16.60 16.58
N TRP A 164 -3.85 16.35 16.56
CA TRP A 164 -3.27 15.05 16.87
C TRP A 164 -3.06 14.92 18.37
N THR A 165 -3.52 13.81 18.94
CA THR A 165 -3.27 13.45 20.35
C THR A 165 -2.46 12.17 20.41
N PHE A 166 -1.42 12.19 21.21
CA PHE A 166 -0.53 11.05 21.42
C PHE A 166 -0.54 10.64 22.87
N LEU A 167 -0.79 9.35 23.11
CA LEU A 167 -0.68 8.76 24.42
C LEU A 167 0.38 7.66 24.38
N TYR A 168 1.16 7.55 25.44
CA TYR A 168 2.19 6.50 25.54
C TYR A 168 2.26 5.87 26.93
N LYS A 169 2.87 4.69 26.98
CA LYS A 169 3.26 3.99 28.20
C LYS A 169 4.75 3.71 28.11
N ALA A 170 5.53 4.22 29.06
CA ALA A 170 6.97 3.98 29.11
C ALA A 170 7.31 2.49 29.28
N THR A 171 6.50 1.77 30.07
CA THR A 171 6.52 0.30 30.21
C THR A 171 5.11 -0.26 30.05
N PRO A 172 4.92 -1.57 29.84
CA PRO A 172 3.58 -2.17 29.77
C PRO A 172 2.70 -1.88 30.99
N GLU A 173 3.31 -1.79 32.17
CA GLU A 173 2.63 -1.60 33.45
C GLU A 173 2.37 -0.13 33.78
N SER A 174 2.99 0.82 33.04
CA SER A 174 2.79 2.25 33.26
C SER A 174 1.37 2.67 32.91
N GLU A 175 0.88 3.74 33.55
CA GLU A 175 -0.34 4.43 33.13
C GLU A 175 -0.11 5.16 31.80
N TRP A 176 -1.21 5.38 31.09
CA TRP A 176 -1.18 6.20 29.88
C TRP A 176 -0.87 7.66 30.25
N THR A 177 0.03 8.25 29.49
CA THR A 177 0.50 9.62 29.69
C THR A 177 0.46 10.36 28.36
N ASP A 178 0.04 11.62 28.38
CA ASP A 178 0.10 12.48 27.21
C ASP A 178 1.56 12.65 26.74
N MET A 179 1.77 12.47 25.46
CA MET A 179 3.06 12.73 24.84
C MET A 179 2.98 14.06 24.07
N LEU A 180 3.75 15.05 24.49
CA LEU A 180 3.97 16.25 23.69
C LEU A 180 5.05 15.96 22.65
N LEU A 181 4.61 15.61 21.45
CA LEU A 181 5.52 15.34 20.35
C LEU A 181 5.88 16.66 19.64
N SER A 182 7.18 16.99 19.59
CA SER A 182 7.68 18.14 18.86
C SER A 182 8.64 17.66 17.77
N LEU A 183 8.22 17.77 16.51
CA LEU A 183 9.02 17.40 15.34
C LEU A 183 9.65 18.61 14.62
N GLY A 184 9.48 19.82 15.20
CA GLY A 184 10.10 21.05 14.68
C GLY A 184 9.27 21.82 13.66
N GLY A 185 7.95 21.55 13.56
CA GLY A 185 7.01 22.24 12.67
C GLY A 185 5.59 21.77 12.89
N SER A 186 4.64 22.26 12.10
CA SER A 186 3.27 21.72 12.04
C SER A 186 3.29 20.32 11.40
N GLN A 187 2.44 19.44 11.90
CA GLN A 187 2.27 18.09 11.36
C GLN A 187 0.83 17.93 10.86
N THR A 188 0.69 17.37 9.67
CA THR A 188 -0.62 17.04 9.07
C THR A 188 -0.86 15.55 9.09
N THR A 189 0.20 14.75 8.96
CA THR A 189 0.11 13.27 8.94
C THR A 189 1.14 12.68 9.89
N ILE A 190 0.72 11.73 10.74
CA ILE A 190 1.60 10.96 11.62
C ILE A 190 1.16 9.51 11.60
N ASN A 191 2.07 8.63 11.16
CA ASN A 191 1.80 7.20 11.03
C ASN A 191 2.74 6.40 11.94
N PRO A 192 2.23 5.66 12.93
CA PRO A 192 3.03 4.71 13.69
C PRO A 192 3.49 3.56 12.78
N LEU A 193 4.79 3.28 12.80
CA LEU A 193 5.41 2.22 11.99
C LEU A 193 5.66 0.95 12.80
N GLY A 194 5.88 1.04 14.12
CA GLY A 194 6.12 -0.11 14.99
C GLY A 194 7.24 0.09 15.99
N PHE A 195 7.60 -0.98 16.69
CA PHE A 195 8.59 -0.97 17.75
C PHE A 195 9.89 -1.67 17.38
N SER A 196 10.97 -1.25 18.05
CA SER A 196 12.24 -2.00 18.09
C SER A 196 12.06 -3.35 18.79
N ALA A 197 12.99 -4.28 18.57
CA ALA A 197 12.95 -5.62 19.16
C ALA A 197 12.98 -5.65 20.69
N ASP A 198 13.54 -4.65 21.35
CA ASP A 198 13.58 -4.52 22.81
C ASP A 198 12.40 -3.69 23.37
N GLY A 199 11.51 -3.20 22.51
CA GLY A 199 10.33 -2.41 22.88
C GLY A 199 10.63 -1.04 23.48
N LYS A 200 11.88 -0.53 23.36
CA LYS A 200 12.26 0.76 23.92
C LYS A 200 12.09 1.92 22.95
N THR A 201 12.05 1.64 21.68
CA THR A 201 11.91 2.67 20.64
C THR A 201 10.64 2.42 19.85
N VAL A 202 9.80 3.45 19.70
CA VAL A 202 8.74 3.46 18.70
C VAL A 202 9.21 4.26 17.47
N TYR A 203 8.92 3.75 16.30
CA TYR A 203 9.18 4.42 15.03
C TYR A 203 7.89 4.98 14.47
N ILE A 204 7.97 6.21 13.97
CA ILE A 204 6.84 6.86 13.27
C ILE A 204 7.34 7.45 11.95
N SER A 205 6.45 7.57 10.97
CA SER A 205 6.62 8.54 9.89
C SER A 205 5.74 9.75 10.14
N ALA A 206 6.23 10.92 9.74
CA ALA A 206 5.46 12.14 9.87
C ALA A 206 5.82 13.13 8.76
N ASP A 207 4.80 13.77 8.23
CA ASP A 207 4.91 15.00 7.48
C ASP A 207 5.21 16.17 8.45
N VAL A 208 6.12 17.02 8.07
CA VAL A 208 6.44 18.25 8.81
C VAL A 208 6.48 19.41 7.82
N GLU A 209 5.67 20.43 8.04
CA GLU A 209 5.50 21.59 7.16
C GLU A 209 4.98 21.24 5.75
N ASN A 210 4.05 20.30 5.65
CA ASN A 210 3.41 19.81 4.41
C ASN A 210 4.42 19.28 3.38
N LYS A 211 5.54 18.70 3.84
CA LYS A 211 6.56 18.04 3.01
C LYS A 211 6.35 16.54 3.02
N ALA A 212 7.16 15.83 2.24
CA ALA A 212 7.18 14.37 2.30
C ALA A 212 7.54 13.85 3.69
N GLU A 213 6.97 12.71 4.07
CA GLU A 213 7.13 12.11 5.39
C GLU A 213 8.59 11.78 5.70
N SER A 214 9.04 12.18 6.87
CA SER A 214 10.32 11.79 7.46
C SER A 214 10.12 10.68 8.49
N ILE A 215 11.17 9.90 8.75
CA ILE A 215 11.12 8.80 9.72
C ILE A 215 11.80 9.24 11.02
N TYR A 216 11.12 9.02 12.13
CA TYR A 216 11.58 9.36 13.47
C TYR A 216 11.61 8.12 14.37
N ALA A 217 12.62 8.07 15.22
CA ALA A 217 12.74 7.14 16.33
C ALA A 217 12.48 7.91 17.63
N ILE A 218 11.60 7.39 18.49
CA ILE A 218 11.25 8.00 19.78
C ILE A 218 11.62 7.01 20.88
N ASP A 219 12.51 7.39 21.77
CA ASP A 219 12.79 6.61 22.98
C ASP A 219 11.58 6.65 23.91
N MET A 220 11.11 5.51 24.38
CA MET A 220 9.90 5.39 25.19
C MET A 220 10.12 5.65 26.67
N ILE A 221 11.36 5.94 27.09
CA ILE A 221 11.71 6.21 28.49
C ILE A 221 11.90 7.71 28.71
N ASP A 222 12.77 8.34 27.93
CA ASP A 222 13.11 9.75 28.09
C ASP A 222 12.46 10.65 27.01
N LEU A 223 11.74 10.08 26.07
CA LEU A 223 11.03 10.73 24.97
C LEU A 223 11.95 11.51 24.03
N THR A 224 13.22 11.15 23.97
CA THR A 224 14.14 11.70 22.96
C THR A 224 13.68 11.33 21.57
N VAL A 225 13.53 12.33 20.70
CA VAL A 225 13.14 12.19 19.31
C VAL A 225 14.36 12.32 18.41
N LEU A 226 14.64 11.31 17.61
CA LEU A 226 15.70 11.32 16.62
C LEU A 226 15.12 11.18 15.22
N LYS A 227 15.34 12.16 14.35
CA LYS A 227 15.06 12.01 12.92
C LYS A 227 16.11 11.09 12.30
N ILE A 228 15.72 9.91 11.86
CA ILE A 228 16.61 8.89 11.26
C ILE A 228 16.67 8.96 9.74
N HIS A 229 15.64 9.51 9.11
CA HIS A 229 15.63 9.76 7.68
C HIS A 229 14.83 11.01 7.36
N ASN A 230 15.35 11.81 6.45
CA ASN A 230 14.71 13.03 5.97
C ASN A 230 14.47 12.89 4.47
N GLU A 231 13.31 12.36 4.13
CA GLU A 231 12.90 12.28 2.72
C GLU A 231 12.46 13.68 2.25
N GLN A 232 12.71 13.93 0.99
CA GLN A 232 12.42 15.24 0.36
C GLN A 232 11.33 15.13 -0.71
N VAL A 233 11.04 13.92 -1.17
CA VAL A 233 10.29 13.69 -2.41
C VAL A 233 9.09 12.77 -2.20
N SER A 234 9.20 11.74 -1.39
CA SER A 234 8.22 10.66 -1.31
C SER A 234 7.83 10.33 0.12
N ASP A 235 6.55 10.14 0.35
CA ASP A 235 6.04 9.59 1.59
C ASP A 235 6.47 8.14 1.78
N THR A 236 6.33 7.63 3.00
CA THR A 236 6.62 6.23 3.33
C THR A 236 5.46 5.31 2.93
N PHE A 237 5.78 4.04 2.61
CA PHE A 237 4.81 3.04 2.16
C PHE A 237 4.83 1.78 3.02
N GLY A 238 4.95 1.94 4.32
CA GLY A 238 4.84 0.86 5.29
C GLY A 238 6.16 0.28 5.76
N GLY A 239 6.08 -0.46 6.87
CA GLY A 239 7.21 -1.08 7.53
C GLY A 239 7.43 -2.53 7.11
N HIS A 240 8.68 -2.96 7.15
CA HIS A 240 9.10 -4.34 7.01
C HIS A 240 9.56 -4.87 8.38
N TYR A 241 9.09 -6.07 8.72
CA TYR A 241 9.25 -6.63 10.06
C TYR A 241 9.97 -7.96 10.00
N ASN A 242 10.79 -8.23 11.01
CA ASN A 242 11.39 -9.55 11.16
C ASN A 242 10.38 -10.60 11.67
N HIS A 243 10.83 -11.85 11.78
CA HIS A 243 9.99 -12.97 12.24
C HIS A 243 9.45 -12.79 13.68
N LYS A 244 10.03 -11.88 14.47
CA LYS A 244 9.56 -11.54 15.84
C LYS A 244 8.62 -10.33 15.87
N GLY A 245 8.33 -9.72 14.73
CA GLY A 245 7.44 -8.56 14.61
C GLY A 245 8.08 -7.21 14.90
N ALA A 246 9.41 -7.14 15.08
CA ALA A 246 10.11 -5.88 15.22
C ALA A 246 10.30 -5.19 13.85
N LEU A 247 10.17 -3.86 13.83
CA LEU A 247 10.42 -3.07 12.64
C LEU A 247 11.91 -3.12 12.27
N GLU A 248 12.23 -3.43 11.04
CA GLU A 248 13.59 -3.53 10.51
C GLU A 248 13.89 -2.52 9.40
N ALA A 249 12.89 -2.23 8.57
CA ALA A 249 13.03 -1.25 7.49
C ALA A 249 11.70 -0.56 7.18
N VAL A 250 11.80 0.62 6.57
CA VAL A 250 10.66 1.39 6.05
C VAL A 250 10.89 1.63 4.57
N ARG A 251 9.87 1.35 3.75
CA ARG A 251 9.91 1.58 2.31
C ARG A 251 9.45 3.00 1.97
N TYR A 252 10.09 3.62 1.01
CA TYR A 252 9.70 4.85 0.35
C TYR A 252 9.98 4.74 -1.16
N SER A 253 9.43 5.62 -1.98
CA SER A 253 9.50 5.45 -3.43
C SER A 253 9.55 6.81 -4.14
N PRO A 254 10.69 7.51 -4.13
CA PRO A 254 10.83 8.78 -4.85
C PRO A 254 10.70 8.56 -6.36
N ASP A 255 11.53 7.75 -6.94
CA ASP A 255 11.52 7.30 -8.34
C ASP A 255 11.53 5.78 -8.43
N TYR A 256 12.40 5.15 -7.62
CA TYR A 256 12.50 3.70 -7.41
C TYR A 256 12.09 3.35 -5.99
N ASN A 257 11.77 2.09 -5.74
CA ASN A 257 11.53 1.62 -4.38
C ASN A 257 12.84 1.54 -3.61
N GLU A 258 12.89 2.20 -2.47
CA GLU A 258 14.05 2.30 -1.60
C GLU A 258 13.68 1.96 -0.16
N TYR A 259 14.69 1.67 0.68
CA TYR A 259 14.49 1.22 2.05
C TYR A 259 15.39 1.95 3.03
N VAL A 260 14.81 2.47 4.10
CA VAL A 260 15.53 2.94 5.28
C VAL A 260 15.56 1.82 6.31
N PHE A 261 16.76 1.25 6.54
CA PHE A 261 16.94 0.23 7.57
C PHE A 261 17.12 0.89 8.93
N VAL A 262 16.19 0.62 9.85
CA VAL A 262 16.23 1.16 11.22
C VAL A 262 17.20 0.37 12.10
N ASN A 263 17.45 -0.89 11.78
CA ASN A 263 18.45 -1.77 12.41
C ASN A 263 19.51 -2.18 11.39
N LYS A 264 20.60 -1.38 11.29
CA LYS A 264 21.63 -1.55 10.26
C LYS A 264 22.53 -2.77 10.46
N ASP A 265 22.61 -3.29 11.68
CA ASP A 265 23.43 -4.45 12.05
C ASP A 265 22.59 -5.71 12.27
N GLY A 266 21.26 -5.61 12.05
CA GLY A 266 20.32 -6.70 12.25
C GLY A 266 20.44 -7.82 11.21
N GLU A 267 19.96 -9.01 11.59
CA GLU A 267 19.86 -10.18 10.72
C GLU A 267 19.09 -9.89 9.42
N TYR A 268 17.98 -9.15 9.53
CA TYR A 268 17.15 -8.76 8.38
C TYR A 268 17.97 -8.01 7.32
N MET A 269 18.79 -7.04 7.74
CA MET A 269 19.66 -6.29 6.83
C MET A 269 20.69 -7.19 6.14
N GLN A 270 21.27 -8.18 6.84
CA GLN A 270 22.22 -9.12 6.26
C GLN A 270 21.54 -10.02 5.21
N ILE A 271 20.32 -10.50 5.51
CA ILE A 271 19.50 -11.25 4.56
C ILE A 271 19.28 -10.41 3.29
N MET A 272 18.78 -9.18 3.43
CA MET A 272 18.50 -8.30 2.30
C MET A 272 19.73 -8.03 1.45
N LYS A 273 20.90 -7.78 2.07
CA LYS A 273 22.17 -7.63 1.34
C LYS A 273 22.52 -8.86 0.49
N SER A 274 22.33 -10.05 1.06
CA SER A 274 22.59 -11.31 0.36
C SER A 274 21.65 -11.53 -0.82
N LEU A 275 20.37 -11.24 -0.62
CA LEU A 275 19.36 -11.37 -1.66
C LEU A 275 19.57 -10.35 -2.79
N TYR A 276 19.85 -9.08 -2.49
CA TYR A 276 20.17 -8.07 -3.51
C TYR A 276 21.45 -8.38 -4.28
N ALA A 277 22.43 -9.01 -3.65
CA ALA A 277 23.64 -9.49 -4.36
C ALA A 277 23.32 -10.61 -5.35
N THR A 278 22.30 -11.42 -5.06
CA THR A 278 21.86 -12.53 -5.92
C THR A 278 20.93 -12.07 -7.04
N PHE A 279 20.07 -11.08 -6.75
CA PHE A 279 19.07 -10.53 -7.68
C PHE A 279 19.31 -9.02 -7.86
N PRO A 280 20.36 -8.63 -8.58
CA PRO A 280 20.67 -7.21 -8.76
C PRO A 280 19.61 -6.51 -9.60
N ASN A 281 19.27 -5.27 -9.22
CA ASN A 281 18.26 -4.41 -9.87
C ASN A 281 16.81 -4.95 -9.84
N GLU A 282 16.54 -5.96 -9.02
CA GLU A 282 15.18 -6.43 -8.76
C GLU A 282 14.69 -5.91 -7.42
N GLU A 283 13.40 -5.78 -7.25
CA GLU A 283 12.76 -5.51 -5.97
C GLU A 283 12.59 -6.82 -5.20
N ILE A 284 12.92 -6.80 -3.92
CA ILE A 284 12.82 -7.98 -3.05
C ILE A 284 11.87 -7.68 -1.90
N GLU A 285 10.85 -8.49 -1.78
CA GLU A 285 9.86 -8.42 -0.73
C GLU A 285 9.81 -9.75 0.05
N ILE A 286 10.20 -9.74 1.32
CA ILE A 286 10.03 -10.91 2.18
C ILE A 286 8.56 -11.02 2.55
N THR A 287 7.92 -12.11 2.13
CA THR A 287 6.48 -12.33 2.32
C THR A 287 6.16 -13.13 3.58
N SER A 288 7.05 -14.02 4.01
CA SER A 288 6.87 -14.80 5.24
C SER A 288 8.18 -15.41 5.76
N PHE A 289 8.18 -15.71 7.05
CA PHE A 289 9.24 -16.45 7.75
C PHE A 289 8.67 -17.72 8.38
N THR A 290 9.52 -18.72 8.59
CA THR A 290 9.26 -19.77 9.57
C THR A 290 9.32 -19.19 10.99
N GLU A 291 8.71 -19.87 11.95
CA GLU A 291 8.64 -19.42 13.35
C GLU A 291 10.02 -19.08 13.95
N GLY A 292 11.04 -19.87 13.67
CA GLY A 292 12.43 -19.60 14.09
C GLY A 292 13.23 -18.68 13.17
N GLY A 293 12.65 -18.17 12.08
CA GLY A 293 13.34 -17.31 11.12
C GLY A 293 14.28 -18.04 10.15
N SER A 294 14.56 -19.34 10.37
CA SER A 294 15.58 -20.08 9.59
C SER A 294 15.28 -20.22 8.11
N LYS A 295 14.01 -20.13 7.70
CA LYS A 295 13.60 -20.10 6.31
C LYS A 295 12.64 -18.94 6.05
N LEU A 296 12.69 -18.41 4.85
CA LEU A 296 11.77 -17.38 4.44
C LEU A 296 11.34 -17.55 2.99
N VAL A 297 10.14 -17.07 2.68
CA VAL A 297 9.65 -16.92 1.31
C VAL A 297 9.77 -15.45 0.94
N PHE A 298 10.33 -15.18 -0.21
CA PHE A 298 10.44 -13.84 -0.75
C PHE A 298 10.01 -13.78 -2.21
N LYS A 299 9.54 -12.62 -2.61
CA LYS A 299 9.18 -12.28 -3.98
C LYS A 299 10.28 -11.44 -4.60
N VAL A 300 10.63 -11.76 -5.81
CA VAL A 300 11.51 -10.97 -6.69
C VAL A 300 10.68 -10.40 -7.81
N SER A 301 10.69 -9.08 -7.97
CA SER A 301 9.89 -8.40 -9.01
C SER A 301 10.63 -7.21 -9.59
N SER A 302 10.19 -6.74 -10.76
CA SER A 302 10.68 -5.50 -11.39
C SER A 302 9.62 -4.95 -12.34
N HIS A 303 9.93 -3.87 -13.04
CA HIS A 303 9.05 -3.35 -14.08
C HIS A 303 8.80 -4.34 -15.25
N LYS A 304 9.62 -5.40 -15.37
CA LYS A 304 9.47 -6.48 -16.38
C LYS A 304 8.95 -7.77 -15.80
N ASN A 305 9.26 -8.04 -14.53
CA ASN A 305 8.91 -9.26 -13.84
C ASN A 305 7.74 -8.98 -12.88
N PRO A 306 6.53 -9.54 -13.10
CA PRO A 306 5.39 -9.34 -12.22
C PRO A 306 5.56 -9.95 -10.82
N GLY A 307 6.52 -10.88 -10.67
CA GLY A 307 6.91 -11.46 -9.39
C GLY A 307 7.12 -12.97 -9.45
N ASP A 308 8.30 -13.38 -9.05
CA ASP A 308 8.71 -14.77 -8.84
C ASP A 308 8.93 -15.02 -7.36
N PHE A 309 8.43 -16.11 -6.84
CA PHE A 309 8.56 -16.48 -5.44
C PHE A 309 9.64 -17.53 -5.25
N TYR A 310 10.44 -17.32 -4.21
CA TYR A 310 11.56 -18.18 -3.84
C TYR A 310 11.52 -18.53 -2.36
N LEU A 311 12.03 -19.71 -2.03
CA LEU A 311 12.35 -20.12 -0.66
C LEU A 311 13.85 -19.90 -0.43
N PHE A 312 14.20 -19.19 0.63
CA PHE A 312 15.56 -19.08 1.13
C PHE A 312 15.70 -19.89 2.41
N ASP A 313 16.65 -20.82 2.45
CA ASP A 313 17.04 -21.60 3.62
C ASP A 313 18.33 -21.03 4.16
N GLN A 314 18.32 -20.49 5.38
CA GLN A 314 19.49 -19.88 6.03
C GLN A 314 20.41 -20.91 6.70
N GLU A 315 19.86 -22.05 7.14
CA GLU A 315 20.66 -23.12 7.77
C GLU A 315 21.51 -23.88 6.74
N GLN A 316 20.96 -24.07 5.55
CA GLN A 316 21.64 -24.65 4.40
C GLN A 316 21.56 -23.65 3.26
N PRO A 317 22.43 -22.61 3.21
CA PRO A 317 22.26 -21.47 2.34
C PRO A 317 21.93 -21.87 0.89
N SER A 318 20.66 -21.79 0.56
CA SER A 318 20.13 -22.18 -0.76
C SER A 318 18.88 -21.38 -1.09
N ILE A 319 18.73 -21.07 -2.38
CA ILE A 319 17.54 -20.39 -2.91
C ILE A 319 16.84 -21.35 -3.88
N THR A 320 15.58 -21.62 -3.62
CA THR A 320 14.77 -22.51 -4.43
C THR A 320 13.61 -21.74 -5.04
N TYR A 321 13.48 -21.76 -6.36
CA TYR A 321 12.32 -21.20 -7.04
C TYR A 321 11.05 -22.00 -6.69
N LEU A 322 9.96 -21.27 -6.39
CA LEU A 322 8.67 -21.86 -6.05
C LEU A 322 7.65 -21.71 -7.19
N MET A 323 7.38 -20.49 -7.61
CA MET A 323 6.37 -20.20 -8.63
C MET A 323 6.46 -18.74 -9.11
N SER A 324 5.86 -18.46 -10.25
CA SER A 324 5.63 -17.10 -10.74
C SER A 324 4.19 -16.66 -10.49
N SER A 325 4.00 -15.39 -10.17
CA SER A 325 2.67 -14.77 -10.05
C SER A 325 1.92 -14.72 -11.40
N ARG A 326 2.67 -14.66 -12.51
CA ARG A 326 2.12 -14.66 -13.88
C ARG A 326 3.01 -15.48 -14.81
N PRO A 327 2.89 -16.81 -14.80
CA PRO A 327 3.81 -17.71 -15.53
C PRO A 327 3.78 -17.54 -17.07
N ASN A 328 2.74 -16.90 -17.60
CA ASN A 328 2.61 -16.63 -19.04
C ASN A 328 3.30 -15.31 -19.47
N ILE A 329 3.87 -14.55 -18.55
CA ILE A 329 4.62 -13.34 -18.86
C ILE A 329 6.11 -13.70 -18.97
N GLU A 330 6.69 -13.41 -20.14
CA GLU A 330 8.13 -13.55 -20.38
C GLU A 330 8.82 -12.20 -20.12
N PRO A 331 9.56 -12.03 -19.00
CA PRO A 331 10.17 -10.75 -18.63
C PRO A 331 11.10 -10.18 -19.71
N ALA A 332 11.80 -11.05 -20.46
CA ALA A 332 12.70 -10.63 -21.52
C ALA A 332 12.01 -9.97 -22.73
N SER A 333 10.68 -10.15 -22.86
CA SER A 333 9.88 -9.53 -23.91
C SER A 333 9.21 -8.22 -23.49
N MET A 334 9.31 -7.83 -22.20
CA MET A 334 8.64 -6.66 -21.66
C MET A 334 9.39 -5.36 -21.99
N GLY A 335 8.62 -4.26 -22.03
CA GLY A 335 9.13 -2.89 -22.20
C GLY A 335 9.97 -2.44 -21.00
N THR A 336 10.82 -1.47 -21.22
CA THR A 336 11.64 -0.86 -20.16
C THR A 336 10.96 0.37 -19.60
N MET A 337 10.69 0.37 -18.29
CA MET A 337 10.17 1.52 -17.55
C MET A 337 11.32 2.31 -16.95
N THR A 338 11.30 3.63 -17.11
CA THR A 338 12.24 4.57 -16.48
C THR A 338 11.46 5.71 -15.85
N PRO A 339 11.85 6.18 -14.66
CA PRO A 339 11.28 7.40 -14.10
C PRO A 339 11.75 8.62 -14.89
N PHE A 340 10.94 9.68 -14.87
CA PHE A 340 11.32 10.99 -15.38
C PHE A 340 10.80 12.09 -14.45
N THR A 341 11.51 13.22 -14.47
CA THR A 341 11.12 14.45 -13.80
C THR A 341 11.05 15.58 -14.82
N MET A 342 10.03 16.41 -14.71
CA MET A 342 9.84 17.57 -15.57
C MET A 342 9.22 18.73 -14.79
N ASN A 343 9.24 19.93 -15.34
CA ASN A 343 8.50 21.05 -14.80
C ASN A 343 7.20 21.26 -15.60
N ALA A 344 6.09 21.43 -14.90
CA ALA A 344 4.87 21.96 -15.49
C ALA A 344 5.09 23.39 -16.01
N ARG A 345 4.19 23.88 -16.83
CA ARG A 345 4.22 25.25 -17.41
C ARG A 345 4.25 26.37 -16.37
N ASP A 346 3.80 26.12 -15.17
CA ASP A 346 3.81 27.04 -14.02
C ASP A 346 5.01 26.83 -13.08
N GLY A 347 5.91 25.90 -13.42
CA GLY A 347 7.15 25.63 -12.70
C GLY A 347 7.06 24.55 -11.62
N LEU A 348 5.89 23.95 -11.39
CA LEU A 348 5.76 22.83 -10.44
C LEU A 348 6.53 21.60 -10.97
N GLU A 349 7.38 21.02 -10.13
CA GLU A 349 8.07 19.77 -10.48
C GLU A 349 7.07 18.61 -10.49
N LEU A 350 7.05 17.88 -11.59
CA LEU A 350 6.21 16.70 -11.81
C LEU A 350 7.09 15.48 -12.03
N ARG A 351 6.61 14.32 -11.56
CA ARG A 351 7.28 13.03 -11.70
C ARG A 351 6.38 12.03 -12.40
N GLY A 352 6.98 11.12 -13.14
CA GLY A 352 6.25 10.10 -13.86
C GLY A 352 7.12 8.95 -14.32
N TYR A 353 6.53 8.05 -15.08
CA TYR A 353 7.20 6.89 -15.63
C TYR A 353 6.98 6.79 -17.14
N LEU A 354 8.06 6.54 -17.85
CA LEU A 354 8.04 6.28 -19.28
C LEU A 354 8.35 4.81 -19.52
N THR A 355 7.40 4.09 -20.13
CA THR A 355 7.62 2.70 -20.54
C THR A 355 7.78 2.63 -22.06
N LEU A 356 8.94 2.17 -22.51
CA LEU A 356 9.27 2.05 -23.92
C LEU A 356 9.29 0.58 -24.37
N PRO A 357 8.91 0.28 -25.62
CA PRO A 357 9.07 -1.03 -26.22
C PRO A 357 10.53 -1.49 -26.19
N LYS A 358 10.75 -2.82 -26.16
CA LYS A 358 12.09 -3.40 -26.14
C LYS A 358 12.97 -2.97 -27.32
N ASP A 359 12.40 -2.93 -28.53
CA ASP A 359 13.17 -2.84 -29.77
C ASP A 359 13.20 -1.45 -30.42
N LYS A 360 12.42 -0.50 -29.91
CA LYS A 360 12.33 0.86 -30.45
C LYS A 360 12.09 1.87 -29.33
N GLN A 361 12.79 3.00 -29.38
CA GLN A 361 12.78 3.97 -28.27
C GLN A 361 12.45 5.41 -28.69
N GLU A 362 12.25 5.67 -29.99
CA GLU A 362 12.03 7.02 -30.50
C GLU A 362 10.88 7.05 -31.52
N ASN A 363 10.22 8.21 -31.58
CA ASN A 363 9.14 8.50 -32.52
C ASN A 363 8.06 7.42 -32.58
N LEU A 364 7.53 7.09 -31.39
CA LEU A 364 6.58 6.00 -31.18
C LEU A 364 5.14 6.50 -31.14
N PRO A 365 4.17 5.68 -31.61
CA PRO A 365 2.79 5.88 -31.21
C PRO A 365 2.74 5.82 -29.69
N THR A 366 2.05 6.75 -29.05
CA THR A 366 2.17 6.95 -27.61
C THR A 366 0.80 6.95 -26.93
N ILE A 367 0.72 6.25 -25.81
CA ILE A 367 -0.42 6.27 -24.88
C ILE A 367 -0.05 7.10 -23.66
N VAL A 368 -0.74 8.20 -23.43
CA VAL A 368 -0.67 8.93 -22.16
C VAL A 368 -1.67 8.29 -21.22
N MET A 369 -1.18 7.62 -20.19
CA MET A 369 -1.98 6.85 -19.25
C MET A 369 -2.14 7.64 -17.95
N VAL A 370 -3.39 8.00 -17.64
CA VAL A 370 -3.73 8.82 -16.48
C VAL A 370 -4.39 7.97 -15.41
N HIS A 371 -3.81 7.95 -14.20
CA HIS A 371 -4.35 7.17 -13.08
C HIS A 371 -5.65 7.74 -12.53
N GLY A 372 -6.40 6.90 -11.84
CA GLY A 372 -7.62 7.28 -11.12
C GLY A 372 -7.33 7.91 -9.76
N GLY A 373 -8.36 8.25 -9.04
CA GLY A 373 -8.34 8.90 -7.75
C GLY A 373 -9.18 10.18 -7.80
N PRO A 374 -8.63 11.37 -7.99
CA PRO A 374 -7.24 11.73 -8.30
C PRO A 374 -6.32 11.84 -7.08
N HIS A 375 -6.91 12.08 -5.90
CA HIS A 375 -6.21 12.32 -4.64
C HIS A 375 -5.91 11.02 -3.92
N GLY A 376 -4.72 10.87 -3.34
CA GLY A 376 -4.19 9.68 -2.70
C GLY A 376 -3.48 8.69 -3.63
N PRO A 377 -4.09 8.15 -4.70
CA PRO A 377 -3.39 7.28 -5.65
C PRO A 377 -2.28 7.98 -6.44
N ARG A 378 -1.28 7.18 -6.86
CA ARG A 378 -0.26 7.55 -7.84
C ARG A 378 0.26 6.33 -8.59
N ASP A 379 1.00 6.55 -9.68
CA ASP A 379 1.81 5.53 -10.32
C ASP A 379 3.14 5.32 -9.60
N PHE A 380 3.65 4.08 -9.64
CA PHE A 380 4.91 3.65 -9.02
C PHE A 380 5.79 2.93 -10.03
N TYR A 381 7.10 2.91 -9.75
CA TYR A 381 8.01 2.03 -10.45
C TYR A 381 7.69 0.57 -10.12
N GLY A 382 7.50 -0.24 -11.17
CA GLY A 382 7.19 -1.65 -11.01
C GLY A 382 6.43 -2.22 -12.21
N PHE A 383 6.00 -3.48 -12.12
CA PHE A 383 5.23 -4.12 -13.18
C PHE A 383 3.82 -3.57 -13.25
N ASN A 384 3.56 -2.78 -14.28
CA ASN A 384 2.21 -2.32 -14.59
C ASN A 384 1.68 -3.11 -15.82
N PRO A 385 0.63 -3.93 -15.64
CA PRO A 385 0.14 -4.80 -16.72
C PRO A 385 -0.40 -4.04 -17.92
N GLU A 386 -1.03 -2.88 -17.73
CA GLU A 386 -1.56 -2.07 -18.82
C GLU A 386 -0.44 -1.38 -19.59
N ALA A 387 0.52 -0.76 -18.88
CA ALA A 387 1.69 -0.16 -19.50
C ALA A 387 2.50 -1.20 -20.30
N GLN A 388 2.72 -2.38 -19.74
CA GLN A 388 3.40 -3.47 -20.44
C GLN A 388 2.59 -4.03 -21.61
N PHE A 389 1.26 -4.07 -21.50
CA PHE A 389 0.39 -4.48 -22.61
C PHE A 389 0.56 -3.57 -23.82
N PHE A 390 0.58 -2.26 -23.64
CA PHE A 390 0.78 -1.30 -24.72
C PHE A 390 2.22 -1.31 -25.22
N ALA A 391 3.20 -1.31 -24.31
CA ALA A 391 4.61 -1.31 -24.70
C ALA A 391 5.00 -2.55 -25.50
N ASN A 392 4.50 -3.73 -25.13
CA ASN A 392 4.73 -4.97 -25.88
C ASN A 392 4.12 -4.96 -27.30
N ARG A 393 3.23 -3.99 -27.58
CA ARG A 393 2.60 -3.75 -28.90
C ARG A 393 3.19 -2.57 -29.67
N GLY A 394 4.32 -2.04 -29.18
CA GLY A 394 5.09 -1.01 -29.87
C GLY A 394 4.69 0.42 -29.54
N TYR A 395 3.90 0.66 -28.48
CA TYR A 395 3.56 1.99 -28.00
C TYR A 395 4.55 2.45 -26.90
N ALA A 396 4.92 3.72 -26.91
CA ALA A 396 5.42 4.35 -25.69
C ALA A 396 4.25 4.59 -24.74
N VAL A 397 4.48 4.45 -23.43
CA VAL A 397 3.48 4.74 -22.40
C VAL A 397 4.04 5.78 -21.44
N VAL A 398 3.34 6.90 -21.33
CA VAL A 398 3.66 8.00 -20.42
C VAL A 398 2.67 7.97 -19.27
N GLN A 399 3.17 7.74 -18.06
CA GLN A 399 2.39 7.78 -16.82
C GLN A 399 2.84 9.00 -16.02
N ILE A 400 1.98 9.96 -15.83
CA ILE A 400 2.31 11.18 -15.07
C ILE A 400 1.60 11.19 -13.73
N ASN A 401 2.36 11.44 -12.68
CA ASN A 401 1.83 11.80 -11.36
C ASN A 401 1.61 13.31 -11.37
N PHE A 402 0.41 13.71 -11.77
CA PHE A 402 -0.02 15.12 -11.85
C PHE A 402 -0.24 15.67 -10.44
N ARG A 403 -0.25 17.01 -10.27
CA ARG A 403 -0.60 17.62 -8.98
C ARG A 403 -1.92 17.07 -8.46
N GLY A 404 -1.98 16.79 -7.17
CA GLY A 404 -3.12 16.10 -6.56
C GLY A 404 -2.91 14.60 -6.40
N SER A 405 -1.87 13.99 -7.01
CA SER A 405 -1.45 12.62 -6.69
C SER A 405 -0.89 12.55 -5.29
N GLY A 406 -1.20 11.50 -4.54
CA GLY A 406 -0.67 11.28 -3.21
C GLY A 406 0.78 10.78 -3.19
N GLY A 407 1.36 10.68 -1.99
CA GLY A 407 2.67 10.08 -1.77
C GLY A 407 3.87 10.97 -2.14
N TYR A 408 3.64 12.28 -2.27
CA TYR A 408 4.67 13.32 -2.49
C TYR A 408 4.56 14.47 -1.47
N GLY A 409 3.97 14.18 -0.31
CA GLY A 409 3.64 15.15 0.72
C GLY A 409 2.31 15.86 0.46
N ASP A 410 1.72 16.35 1.54
CA ASP A 410 0.37 16.95 1.50
C ASP A 410 0.31 18.19 0.59
N ALA A 411 1.37 19.01 0.53
CA ALA A 411 1.41 20.18 -0.35
C ALA A 411 1.22 19.84 -1.82
N PHE A 412 1.76 18.71 -2.30
CA PHE A 412 1.59 18.27 -3.69
C PHE A 412 0.17 17.75 -3.95
N GLU A 413 -0.42 17.03 -3.00
CA GLU A 413 -1.79 16.56 -3.09
C GLU A 413 -2.78 17.74 -3.05
N GLU A 414 -2.62 18.67 -2.12
CA GLU A 414 -3.44 19.88 -1.97
C GLU A 414 -3.37 20.81 -3.20
N ALA A 415 -2.22 20.86 -3.89
CA ALA A 415 -2.07 21.63 -5.13
C ALA A 415 -3.06 21.20 -6.24
N GLY A 416 -3.62 19.98 -6.14
CA GLY A 416 -4.66 19.48 -7.03
C GLY A 416 -6.10 19.78 -6.59
N TYR A 417 -6.33 20.25 -5.35
CA TYR A 417 -7.68 20.46 -4.86
C TYR A 417 -8.43 21.55 -5.65
N ARG A 418 -9.63 21.22 -6.11
CA ARG A 418 -10.49 22.10 -6.93
C ARG A 418 -9.87 22.46 -8.30
N LYS A 419 -8.94 21.61 -8.82
CA LYS A 419 -8.20 21.86 -10.08
C LYS A 419 -8.57 20.90 -11.22
N TRP A 420 -9.64 20.11 -11.05
CA TRP A 420 -10.13 19.23 -12.12
C TRP A 420 -10.42 19.98 -13.41
N GLY A 421 -9.91 19.46 -14.53
CA GLY A 421 -10.04 20.09 -15.84
C GLY A 421 -9.30 21.42 -16.01
N ARG A 422 -8.45 21.78 -15.07
CA ARG A 422 -7.65 23.01 -15.05
C ARG A 422 -6.17 22.63 -14.96
N GLU A 423 -5.45 23.08 -13.92
CA GLU A 423 -4.02 22.86 -13.76
C GLU A 423 -3.64 21.37 -13.70
N MET A 424 -4.48 20.49 -13.12
CA MET A 424 -4.26 19.04 -13.16
C MET A 424 -4.28 18.50 -14.61
N GLN A 425 -5.14 19.06 -15.49
CA GLN A 425 -5.18 18.69 -16.89
C GLN A 425 -4.00 19.30 -17.67
N ASP A 426 -3.56 20.50 -17.27
CA ASP A 426 -2.37 21.13 -17.82
C ASP A 426 -1.12 20.26 -17.59
N ASP A 427 -0.96 19.66 -16.39
CA ASP A 427 0.12 18.74 -16.08
C ASP A 427 0.15 17.52 -17.03
N VAL A 428 -1.02 16.96 -17.34
CA VAL A 428 -1.15 15.83 -18.28
C VAL A 428 -0.77 16.25 -19.71
N THR A 429 -1.21 17.43 -20.13
CA THR A 429 -0.85 18.01 -21.44
C THR A 429 0.66 18.28 -21.51
N ASP A 430 1.23 18.88 -20.47
CA ASP A 430 2.66 19.19 -20.41
C ASP A 430 3.53 17.92 -20.47
N ALA A 431 3.14 16.84 -19.78
CA ALA A 431 3.82 15.55 -19.88
C ALA A 431 3.72 14.93 -21.28
N THR A 432 2.59 15.12 -21.96
CA THR A 432 2.42 14.68 -23.35
C THR A 432 3.39 15.42 -24.28
N LEU A 433 3.43 16.75 -24.16
CA LEU A 433 4.32 17.59 -24.96
C LEU A 433 5.79 17.35 -24.65
N TRP A 434 6.13 17.12 -23.37
CA TRP A 434 7.47 16.72 -22.95
C TRP A 434 7.92 15.44 -23.67
N ALA A 435 7.08 14.42 -23.75
CA ALA A 435 7.42 13.17 -24.44
C ALA A 435 7.66 13.36 -25.94
N VAL A 436 6.94 14.30 -26.57
CA VAL A 436 7.16 14.69 -27.97
C VAL A 436 8.49 15.45 -28.11
N GLU A 437 8.75 16.41 -27.23
CA GLU A 437 9.97 17.23 -27.26
C GLU A 437 11.23 16.40 -27.04
N GLN A 438 11.16 15.40 -26.15
CA GLN A 438 12.25 14.43 -25.91
C GLN A 438 12.44 13.44 -27.08
N GLY A 439 11.56 13.44 -28.10
CA GLY A 439 11.65 12.55 -29.24
C GLY A 439 11.13 11.14 -29.02
N TYR A 440 10.56 10.84 -27.86
CA TYR A 440 9.95 9.53 -27.59
C TYR A 440 8.63 9.34 -28.33
N ALA A 441 7.77 10.35 -28.29
CA ALA A 441 6.43 10.32 -28.84
C ALA A 441 6.36 10.94 -30.25
N ASP A 442 5.63 10.28 -31.14
CA ASP A 442 5.23 10.84 -32.41
C ASP A 442 3.99 11.75 -32.23
N LYS A 443 4.15 13.03 -32.47
CA LYS A 443 3.10 14.02 -32.28
C LYS A 443 1.80 13.78 -33.08
N ASP A 444 1.87 12.99 -34.15
CA ASP A 444 0.72 12.68 -35.01
C ASP A 444 0.06 11.34 -34.61
N ARG A 445 0.55 10.67 -33.56
CA ARG A 445 0.05 9.35 -33.07
C ARG A 445 -0.06 9.29 -31.56
N LEU A 446 -0.71 10.31 -30.96
CA LEU A 446 -0.91 10.41 -29.52
C LEU A 446 -2.33 9.96 -29.15
N CYS A 447 -2.45 9.11 -28.16
CA CYS A 447 -3.72 8.75 -27.51
C CYS A 447 -3.64 9.00 -26.01
N ILE A 448 -4.78 9.32 -25.43
CA ILE A 448 -4.92 9.45 -23.98
C ILE A 448 -5.88 8.37 -23.45
N TYR A 449 -5.53 7.76 -22.32
CA TYR A 449 -6.23 6.63 -21.74
C TYR A 449 -6.29 6.72 -20.22
N GLY A 450 -7.42 6.32 -19.61
CA GLY A 450 -7.52 6.23 -18.17
C GLY A 450 -8.86 5.76 -17.65
N GLY A 451 -8.86 5.39 -16.37
CA GLY A 451 -10.04 4.93 -15.64
C GLY A 451 -10.45 5.89 -14.53
N SER A 452 -11.75 5.93 -14.15
CA SER A 452 -12.27 6.77 -13.08
C SER A 452 -11.96 8.25 -13.31
N TYR A 453 -11.23 8.93 -12.42
CA TYR A 453 -10.73 10.29 -12.71
C TYR A 453 -9.89 10.32 -13.99
N GLY A 454 -9.03 9.32 -14.22
CA GLY A 454 -8.26 9.21 -15.48
C GLY A 454 -9.15 9.12 -16.71
N GLY A 455 -10.32 8.48 -16.62
CA GLY A 455 -11.33 8.47 -17.67
C GLY A 455 -11.94 9.82 -17.93
N TYR A 456 -12.21 10.61 -16.88
CA TYR A 456 -12.60 12.02 -17.01
C TYR A 456 -11.47 12.82 -17.67
N SER A 457 -10.24 12.69 -17.21
CA SER A 457 -9.07 13.40 -17.75
C SER A 457 -8.81 13.03 -19.21
N ALA A 458 -8.98 11.78 -19.62
CA ALA A 458 -8.83 11.35 -21.00
C ALA A 458 -9.80 12.09 -21.93
N LEU A 459 -11.08 12.20 -21.57
CA LEU A 459 -12.06 12.93 -22.39
C LEU A 459 -11.88 14.45 -22.27
N MET A 460 -11.52 14.97 -21.12
CA MET A 460 -11.22 16.39 -20.94
C MET A 460 -9.98 16.79 -21.78
N GLY A 461 -9.01 15.89 -21.94
CA GLY A 461 -7.82 16.10 -22.77
C GLY A 461 -8.19 16.46 -24.21
N VAL A 462 -9.07 15.72 -24.87
CA VAL A 462 -9.51 16.02 -26.23
C VAL A 462 -10.47 17.21 -26.33
N VAL A 463 -11.13 17.57 -25.24
CA VAL A 463 -11.96 18.79 -25.18
C VAL A 463 -11.08 20.04 -25.12
N ARG A 464 -10.02 20.02 -24.31
CA ARG A 464 -9.13 21.16 -24.14
C ARG A 464 -8.08 21.27 -25.24
N GLU A 465 -7.60 20.15 -25.74
CA GLU A 465 -6.52 20.03 -26.73
C GLU A 465 -7.03 19.20 -27.93
N PRO A 466 -7.99 19.73 -28.71
CA PRO A 466 -8.68 18.96 -29.78
C PRO A 466 -7.75 18.52 -30.92
N ASP A 467 -6.63 19.20 -31.11
CA ASP A 467 -5.66 18.91 -32.17
C ASP A 467 -4.45 18.07 -31.68
N LEU A 468 -4.36 17.78 -30.35
CA LEU A 468 -3.21 17.06 -29.77
C LEU A 468 -3.36 15.55 -29.85
N TYR A 469 -4.52 15.05 -29.45
CA TYR A 469 -4.74 13.61 -29.35
C TYR A 469 -5.55 13.09 -30.54
N GLN A 470 -5.07 11.99 -31.14
CA GLN A 470 -5.78 11.28 -32.21
C GLN A 470 -6.88 10.35 -31.67
N CYS A 471 -6.78 9.92 -30.42
CA CYS A 471 -7.81 9.16 -29.74
C CYS A 471 -7.81 9.39 -28.22
N ALA A 472 -9.00 9.19 -27.61
CA ALA A 472 -9.18 9.17 -26.17
C ALA A 472 -9.99 7.94 -25.77
N MET A 473 -9.54 7.26 -24.72
CA MET A 473 -10.22 6.09 -24.18
C MET A 473 -10.43 6.29 -22.68
N GLY A 474 -11.67 6.55 -22.29
CA GLY A 474 -12.05 6.62 -20.89
C GLY A 474 -12.93 5.43 -20.51
N TYR A 475 -12.65 4.78 -19.40
CA TYR A 475 -13.52 3.74 -18.83
C TYR A 475 -13.87 4.07 -17.39
N VAL A 476 -15.09 3.74 -17.01
CA VAL A 476 -15.68 4.01 -15.67
C VAL A 476 -15.47 5.45 -15.20
N GLY A 477 -15.45 6.41 -16.13
CA GLY A 477 -15.05 7.78 -15.86
C GLY A 477 -16.15 8.64 -15.24
N VAL A 478 -15.73 9.66 -14.50
CA VAL A 478 -16.61 10.67 -13.92
C VAL A 478 -16.94 11.72 -14.98
N TYR A 479 -17.83 11.37 -15.91
CA TYR A 479 -18.12 12.24 -17.08
C TYR A 479 -19.15 13.34 -16.80
N SER A 480 -19.86 13.29 -15.69
CA SER A 480 -20.85 14.28 -15.30
C SER A 480 -20.79 14.52 -13.79
N MET A 481 -20.26 15.68 -13.41
CA MET A 481 -20.21 16.09 -12.00
C MET A 481 -21.60 16.10 -11.32
N PRO A 482 -22.68 16.63 -11.91
CA PRO A 482 -24.01 16.58 -11.30
C PRO A 482 -24.49 15.15 -11.03
N ILE A 483 -24.25 14.22 -11.97
CA ILE A 483 -24.63 12.82 -11.79
C ILE A 483 -23.74 12.17 -10.71
N PHE A 484 -22.46 12.50 -10.67
CA PHE A 484 -21.52 12.00 -9.68
C PHE A 484 -21.96 12.36 -8.24
N TYR A 485 -22.43 13.59 -8.01
CA TYR A 485 -22.94 14.03 -6.72
C TYR A 485 -24.28 13.40 -6.33
N THR A 486 -25.10 12.99 -7.28
CA THR A 486 -26.46 12.52 -6.99
C THR A 486 -26.65 11.01 -7.11
N HIS A 487 -25.88 10.34 -7.98
CA HIS A 487 -26.07 8.92 -8.32
C HIS A 487 -24.79 8.07 -8.23
N GLY A 488 -23.61 8.69 -8.03
CA GLY A 488 -22.34 7.98 -7.90
C GLY A 488 -22.17 7.26 -6.58
N ASP A 489 -20.99 6.67 -6.35
CA ASP A 489 -20.65 5.95 -5.13
C ASP A 489 -20.41 6.85 -3.93
N ILE A 490 -19.94 8.08 -4.18
CA ILE A 490 -19.57 9.05 -3.14
C ILE A 490 -20.78 9.45 -2.29
N PRO A 491 -21.96 9.82 -2.86
CA PRO A 491 -23.12 10.17 -2.03
C PRO A 491 -23.66 9.01 -1.21
N LYS A 492 -23.32 7.76 -1.57
CA LYS A 492 -23.74 6.57 -0.82
C LYS A 492 -22.89 6.32 0.44
N ARG A 493 -21.77 7.03 0.60
CA ARG A 493 -20.94 7.00 1.80
C ARG A 493 -21.33 8.16 2.72
N ALA A 494 -21.39 7.92 4.03
CA ALA A 494 -21.69 8.97 5.00
C ALA A 494 -20.77 10.19 4.87
N SER A 495 -19.50 9.97 4.52
CA SER A 495 -18.51 11.01 4.22
C SER A 495 -18.66 11.70 2.86
N GLY A 496 -19.51 11.18 1.97
CA GLY A 496 -19.73 11.74 0.63
C GLY A 496 -20.89 12.72 0.53
N VAL A 497 -21.63 12.92 1.63
CA VAL A 497 -22.79 13.82 1.70
C VAL A 497 -22.41 15.20 2.25
N LYS A 498 -21.14 15.39 2.67
CA LYS A 498 -20.61 16.64 3.21
C LYS A 498 -20.02 17.56 2.13
#